data_0b37e672c39bb20cc8d29f9af9ed1e5f
#
_entry.id   0b37e672c39bb20cc8d29f9af9ed1e5f
#
_cell.length_a   1.000
_cell.length_b   1.000
_cell.length_c   1.000
_cell.angle_alpha   90.00
_cell.angle_beta   90.00
_cell.angle_gamma   90.00
#
_symmetry.space_group_name_H-M   'P 1'
#
loop_
_entity.id
_entity.type
_entity.pdbx_description
1 polymer ?
#
loop_
_entity_poly.entity_id
_entity_poly.type
_entity_poly.pdbx_seq_one_letter_code
_entity_poly.pdbx_strand_id
1 'polypeptide(L)'
;MIPYPRTALVLLAKYPEPRRVKTRLVNGTAENGYAGLKDIRDRSGVMLGPKEAHRLAAGMYRAFLVDRFAAHRGRDYDVLLGTSQPDCADAFRPITGPDVPYHAASGANMGEMMLGIFEDLLGRYPYVLISGSDMPRLDETVIDQARASLSSHDIVLVPAQDGAYNLIGMRKPHRIFDISRWSSGSELEETVALLRDRRITHEVLDDYRLLDIDTIEDLVQLMRSPKTVETPQTNAFLAALDERLDIAD
;
A
#
# COMPACT_ATOMS: atom_id res chain seq x y z
N MET A 1 26.17 1.84 15.30
CA MET A 1 25.28 1.83 14.15
C MET A 1 25.43 3.17 13.45
N ILE A 2 25.78 3.23 12.16
CA ILE A 2 25.83 4.51 11.43
C ILE A 2 24.37 4.89 11.19
N PRO A 3 23.89 6.07 11.63
CA PRO A 3 22.51 6.46 11.43
C PRO A 3 22.24 6.58 9.91
N TYR A 4 21.10 6.06 9.48
CA TYR A 4 20.66 6.26 8.11
C TYR A 4 20.41 7.75 7.82
N PRO A 5 20.63 8.21 6.59
CA PRO A 5 20.21 9.55 6.18
C PRO A 5 18.74 9.79 6.46
N ARG A 6 18.37 11.04 6.72
CA ARG A 6 16.97 11.43 6.94
C ARG A 6 16.11 10.95 5.78
N THR A 7 15.08 10.18 6.10
CA THR A 7 14.22 9.48 5.12
C THR A 7 12.78 9.93 5.27
N ALA A 8 12.07 10.13 4.17
CA ALA A 8 10.62 10.28 4.15
C ALA A 8 9.98 8.97 3.65
N LEU A 9 9.06 8.41 4.42
CA LEU A 9 8.15 7.35 3.99
C LEU A 9 6.80 7.97 3.68
N VAL A 10 6.40 7.97 2.41
CA VAL A 10 5.09 8.43 1.96
C VAL A 10 4.18 7.22 1.80
N LEU A 11 3.13 7.14 2.63
CA LEU A 11 2.08 6.14 2.49
C LEU A 11 0.96 6.72 1.63
N LEU A 12 0.81 6.19 0.41
CA LEU A 12 -0.24 6.60 -0.51
C LEU A 12 -1.57 6.01 -0.07
N ALA A 13 -2.53 6.87 0.24
CA ALA A 13 -3.85 6.44 0.68
C ALA A 13 -4.98 7.26 0.07
N LYS A 14 -6.10 6.56 -0.16
CA LYS A 14 -7.42 7.17 -0.39
C LYS A 14 -8.17 7.20 0.92
N TYR A 15 -9.03 8.21 1.11
CA TYR A 15 -9.91 8.21 2.28
C TYR A 15 -10.81 6.97 2.27
N PRO A 16 -10.94 6.22 3.38
CA PRO A 16 -11.65 4.94 3.44
C PRO A 16 -13.18 5.12 3.40
N GLU A 17 -13.69 5.52 2.24
CA GLU A 17 -15.11 5.75 1.97
C GLU A 17 -15.71 4.56 1.20
N PRO A 18 -16.88 4.05 1.62
CA PRO A 18 -17.57 3.00 0.89
C PRO A 18 -17.75 3.35 -0.60
N ARG A 19 -17.56 2.38 -1.49
CA ARG A 19 -17.57 2.50 -2.96
C ARG A 19 -16.37 3.23 -3.58
N ARG A 20 -15.48 3.82 -2.80
CA ARG A 20 -14.29 4.51 -3.32
C ARG A 20 -13.00 3.72 -3.12
N VAL A 21 -13.01 2.78 -2.18
CA VAL A 21 -11.86 1.92 -1.87
C VAL A 21 -12.23 0.46 -1.96
N LYS A 22 -11.25 -0.39 -2.28
CA LYS A 22 -11.39 -1.86 -2.35
C LYS A 22 -12.57 -2.34 -3.18
N THR A 23 -12.80 -1.68 -4.32
CA THR A 23 -13.92 -2.01 -5.21
C THR A 23 -13.76 -3.36 -5.89
N ARG A 24 -12.52 -3.81 -6.16
CA ARG A 24 -12.23 -5.16 -6.69
C ARG A 24 -12.62 -6.23 -5.68
N LEU A 25 -12.23 -6.06 -4.42
CA LEU A 25 -12.62 -6.97 -3.34
C LEU A 25 -14.14 -7.13 -3.23
N VAL A 26 -14.88 -6.01 -3.39
CA VAL A 26 -16.35 -6.04 -3.30
C VAL A 26 -17.00 -6.68 -4.51
N ASN A 27 -16.54 -6.35 -5.71
CA ASN A 27 -17.23 -6.72 -6.95
C ASN A 27 -16.70 -8.02 -7.58
N GLY A 28 -15.55 -8.52 -7.13
CA GLY A 28 -14.79 -9.53 -7.85
C GLY A 28 -14.10 -8.94 -9.09
N THR A 29 -13.35 -9.77 -9.79
CA THR A 29 -12.71 -9.40 -11.06
C THR A 29 -13.37 -10.16 -12.20
N ALA A 30 -13.77 -9.44 -13.25
CA ALA A 30 -14.42 -10.05 -14.42
C ALA A 30 -13.49 -11.02 -15.19
N GLU A 31 -12.18 -10.79 -15.10
CA GLU A 31 -11.16 -11.57 -15.82
C GLU A 31 -11.01 -12.99 -15.28
N ASN A 32 -11.27 -13.21 -13.99
CA ASN A 32 -11.03 -14.51 -13.34
C ASN A 32 -12.31 -15.22 -12.87
N GLY A 33 -13.49 -14.60 -13.02
CA GLY A 33 -14.76 -15.20 -12.62
C GLY A 33 -14.92 -15.39 -11.10
N TYR A 34 -14.10 -14.72 -10.28
CA TYR A 34 -14.17 -14.80 -8.83
C TYR A 34 -15.35 -14.01 -8.25
N ALA A 35 -15.98 -14.59 -7.24
CA ALA A 35 -17.00 -13.88 -6.46
C ALA A 35 -16.38 -12.71 -5.70
N GLY A 36 -17.09 -11.59 -5.59
CA GLY A 36 -16.73 -10.48 -4.73
C GLY A 36 -17.36 -10.63 -3.34
N LEU A 37 -16.92 -9.80 -2.41
CA LEU A 37 -17.46 -9.78 -1.04
C LEU A 37 -18.98 -9.60 -1.00
N LYS A 38 -19.58 -8.93 -2.00
CA LYS A 38 -21.03 -8.75 -2.13
C LYS A 38 -21.81 -10.08 -2.33
N ASP A 39 -21.11 -11.10 -2.83
CA ASP A 39 -21.67 -12.42 -3.16
C ASP A 39 -21.47 -13.44 -2.03
N ILE A 40 -20.78 -13.05 -0.95
CA ILE A 40 -20.56 -13.89 0.24
C ILE A 40 -21.81 -13.91 1.10
N ARG A 41 -22.05 -15.05 1.74
CA ARG A 41 -23.13 -15.22 2.71
C ARG A 41 -22.59 -15.03 4.12
N ASP A 42 -23.44 -14.49 5.01
CA ASP A 42 -23.17 -14.56 6.42
C ASP A 42 -23.48 -15.98 6.97
N ARG A 43 -23.09 -16.25 8.20
CA ARG A 43 -23.31 -17.57 8.83
C ARG A 43 -24.79 -17.91 9.03
N SER A 44 -25.72 -16.98 8.83
CA SER A 44 -27.17 -17.23 8.78
C SER A 44 -27.67 -17.58 7.37
N GLY A 45 -26.78 -17.58 6.37
CA GLY A 45 -27.09 -17.87 4.97
C GLY A 45 -27.57 -16.66 4.16
N VAL A 46 -27.58 -15.46 4.75
CA VAL A 46 -28.02 -14.22 4.07
C VAL A 46 -26.87 -13.61 3.30
N MET A 47 -27.10 -13.25 2.03
CA MET A 47 -26.08 -12.55 1.22
C MET A 47 -25.84 -11.14 1.74
N LEU A 48 -24.57 -10.74 1.82
CA LEU A 48 -24.18 -9.39 2.23
C LEU A 48 -24.75 -8.29 1.34
N GLY A 49 -24.74 -8.52 0.05
CA GLY A 49 -25.11 -7.53 -0.96
C GLY A 49 -24.14 -6.35 -1.05
N PRO A 50 -24.26 -5.51 -2.10
CA PRO A 50 -23.24 -4.50 -2.43
C PRO A 50 -23.05 -3.42 -1.36
N LYS A 51 -24.14 -2.96 -0.72
CA LYS A 51 -24.07 -1.85 0.26
C LYS A 51 -23.26 -2.23 1.49
N GLU A 52 -23.51 -3.41 2.03
CA GLU A 52 -22.82 -3.90 3.22
C GLU A 52 -21.39 -4.31 2.89
N ALA A 53 -21.17 -4.98 1.76
CA ALA A 53 -19.85 -5.35 1.30
C ALA A 53 -18.91 -4.12 1.14
N HIS A 54 -19.42 -3.02 0.57
CA HIS A 54 -18.65 -1.77 0.49
C HIS A 54 -18.34 -1.15 1.85
N ARG A 55 -19.24 -1.26 2.83
CA ARG A 55 -19.00 -0.78 4.20
C ARG A 55 -17.91 -1.61 4.87
N LEU A 56 -17.98 -2.93 4.77
CA LEU A 56 -16.97 -3.84 5.32
C LEU A 56 -15.61 -3.61 4.67
N ALA A 57 -15.54 -3.51 3.36
CA ALA A 57 -14.30 -3.26 2.65
C ALA A 57 -13.65 -1.90 3.05
N ALA A 58 -14.44 -0.85 3.20
CA ALA A 58 -13.94 0.44 3.68
C ALA A 58 -13.49 0.38 5.15
N GLY A 59 -14.23 -0.34 6.01
CA GLY A 59 -13.86 -0.57 7.41
C GLY A 59 -12.54 -1.35 7.55
N MET A 60 -12.37 -2.39 6.75
CA MET A 60 -11.13 -3.16 6.68
C MET A 60 -9.95 -2.29 6.26
N TYR A 61 -10.12 -1.55 5.17
CA TYR A 61 -9.07 -0.66 4.68
C TYR A 61 -8.72 0.43 5.71
N ARG A 62 -9.71 0.94 6.44
CA ARG A 62 -9.48 1.85 7.57
C ARG A 62 -8.62 1.20 8.65
N ALA A 63 -8.87 -0.06 9.00
CA ALA A 63 -8.05 -0.79 9.97
C ALA A 63 -6.59 -0.92 9.49
N PHE A 64 -6.39 -1.24 8.21
CA PHE A 64 -5.04 -1.26 7.61
C PHE A 64 -4.34 0.09 7.76
N LEU A 65 -4.99 1.18 7.42
CA LEU A 65 -4.40 2.52 7.54
C LEU A 65 -4.02 2.86 8.98
N VAL A 66 -4.89 2.58 9.96
CA VAL A 66 -4.59 2.84 11.38
C VAL A 66 -3.33 2.09 11.81
N ASP A 67 -3.25 0.80 11.52
CA ASP A 67 -2.10 -0.02 11.87
C ASP A 67 -0.83 0.43 11.16
N ARG A 68 -0.93 0.76 9.86
CA ARG A 68 0.20 1.22 9.05
C ARG A 68 0.81 2.50 9.60
N PHE A 69 0.00 3.52 9.86
CA PHE A 69 0.51 4.77 10.42
C PHE A 69 1.02 4.60 11.86
N ALA A 70 0.39 3.72 12.66
CA ALA A 70 0.85 3.41 14.01
C ALA A 70 2.21 2.69 14.02
N ALA A 71 2.41 1.70 13.13
CA ALA A 71 3.64 0.91 13.05
C ALA A 71 4.89 1.75 12.74
N HIS A 72 4.71 2.83 11.97
CA HIS A 72 5.82 3.70 11.56
C HIS A 72 5.98 4.97 12.42
N ARG A 73 5.11 5.18 13.42
CA ARG A 73 5.20 6.35 14.30
C ARG A 73 6.38 6.23 15.27
N GLY A 74 7.12 7.33 15.45
CA GLY A 74 8.24 7.39 16.40
C GLY A 74 9.49 6.66 15.94
N ARG A 75 9.55 6.28 14.65
CA ARG A 75 10.74 5.72 14.03
C ARG A 75 11.76 6.82 13.69
N ASP A 76 12.95 6.45 13.26
CA ASP A 76 14.02 7.39 12.88
C ASP A 76 13.87 7.92 11.43
N TYR A 77 12.66 7.88 10.90
CA TYR A 77 12.26 8.44 9.61
C TYR A 77 10.91 9.15 9.72
N ASP A 78 10.69 10.12 8.85
CA ASP A 78 9.43 10.87 8.81
C ASP A 78 8.37 10.11 7.99
N VAL A 79 7.16 9.99 8.54
CA VAL A 79 6.02 9.38 7.83
C VAL A 79 5.08 10.48 7.36
N LEU A 80 4.69 10.42 6.09
CA LEU A 80 3.77 11.35 5.45
C LEU A 80 2.58 10.60 4.86
N LEU A 81 1.42 11.23 4.92
CA LEU A 81 0.25 10.80 4.14
C LEU A 81 0.35 11.38 2.72
N GLY A 82 0.48 10.53 1.72
CA GLY A 82 0.30 10.90 0.31
C GLY A 82 -1.15 10.69 -0.12
N THR A 83 -1.84 11.74 -0.56
CA THR A 83 -3.23 11.59 -0.99
C THR A 83 -3.57 12.49 -2.18
N SER A 84 -4.35 11.96 -3.11
CA SER A 84 -4.96 12.73 -4.21
C SER A 84 -6.26 13.44 -3.79
N GLN A 85 -6.63 13.37 -2.51
CA GLN A 85 -7.84 13.95 -1.93
C GLN A 85 -7.48 14.98 -0.85
N PRO A 86 -6.88 16.14 -1.22
CA PRO A 86 -6.39 17.12 -0.24
C PRO A 86 -7.51 17.65 0.66
N ASP A 87 -8.74 17.77 0.14
CA ASP A 87 -9.91 18.20 0.91
C ASP A 87 -10.29 17.25 2.05
N CYS A 88 -9.81 16.01 2.01
CA CYS A 88 -10.02 15.01 3.05
C CYS A 88 -8.87 14.96 4.09
N ALA A 89 -7.84 15.80 3.99
CA ALA A 89 -6.66 15.72 4.85
C ALA A 89 -7.01 15.74 6.34
N ASP A 90 -7.91 16.62 6.76
CA ASP A 90 -8.35 16.68 8.15
C ASP A 90 -9.16 15.44 8.59
N ALA A 91 -9.92 14.84 7.67
CA ALA A 91 -10.66 13.62 7.93
C ALA A 91 -9.76 12.40 8.17
N PHE A 92 -8.51 12.43 7.66
CA PHE A 92 -7.53 11.38 7.94
C PHE A 92 -6.95 11.44 9.36
N ARG A 93 -6.97 12.59 10.06
CA ARG A 93 -6.36 12.74 11.41
C ARG A 93 -6.74 11.66 12.42
N PRO A 94 -8.01 11.20 12.51
CA PRO A 94 -8.38 10.09 13.40
C PRO A 94 -7.81 8.72 12.98
N ILE A 95 -7.24 8.62 11.77
CA ILE A 95 -6.66 7.42 11.20
C ILE A 95 -5.14 7.47 11.31
N THR A 96 -4.54 8.55 10.82
CA THR A 96 -3.08 8.72 10.73
C THR A 96 -2.45 9.22 12.02
N GLY A 97 -3.20 9.94 12.85
CA GLY A 97 -2.73 10.74 13.97
C GLY A 97 -2.65 12.24 13.63
N PRO A 98 -2.72 13.10 14.65
CA PRO A 98 -2.84 14.55 14.45
C PRO A 98 -1.58 15.18 13.83
N ASP A 99 -0.41 14.60 14.08
CA ASP A 99 0.89 15.17 13.73
C ASP A 99 1.46 14.65 12.39
N VAL A 100 0.78 13.70 11.73
CA VAL A 100 1.24 13.19 10.43
C VAL A 100 1.00 14.25 9.36
N PRO A 101 2.07 14.78 8.74
CA PRO A 101 1.91 15.72 7.65
C PRO A 101 1.33 15.03 6.42
N TYR A 102 0.58 15.76 5.62
CA TYR A 102 0.12 15.27 4.34
C TYR A 102 0.88 15.91 3.18
N HIS A 103 0.98 15.18 2.09
CA HIS A 103 1.50 15.64 0.81
C HIS A 103 0.38 15.45 -0.24
N ALA A 104 0.02 16.52 -0.92
CA ALA A 104 -0.96 16.46 -2.00
C ALA A 104 -0.32 15.74 -3.19
N ALA A 105 -0.77 14.52 -3.46
CA ALA A 105 -0.32 13.73 -4.59
C ALA A 105 -1.18 14.04 -5.81
N SER A 106 -0.62 14.73 -6.81
CA SER A 106 -1.31 15.13 -8.04
C SER A 106 -0.62 14.56 -9.26
N GLY A 107 -1.40 14.23 -10.29
CA GLY A 107 -0.92 13.67 -11.55
C GLY A 107 -2.07 13.07 -12.35
N ALA A 108 -1.93 12.94 -13.66
CA ALA A 108 -2.93 12.32 -14.53
C ALA A 108 -3.00 10.80 -14.34
N ASN A 109 -1.92 10.20 -13.81
CA ASN A 109 -1.81 8.78 -13.50
C ASN A 109 -0.92 8.55 -12.27
N MET A 110 -0.80 7.28 -11.85
CA MET A 110 0.00 6.90 -10.68
C MET A 110 1.48 7.28 -10.83
N GLY A 111 2.04 7.13 -12.02
CA GLY A 111 3.45 7.44 -12.30
C GLY A 111 3.76 8.92 -12.15
N GLU A 112 2.93 9.80 -12.71
CA GLU A 112 3.07 11.26 -12.55
C GLU A 112 2.92 11.68 -11.10
N MET A 113 1.97 11.07 -10.39
CA MET A 113 1.75 11.31 -8.97
C MET A 113 3.00 10.95 -8.15
N MET A 114 3.57 9.77 -8.35
CA MET A 114 4.80 9.35 -7.65
C MET A 114 6.00 10.23 -8.02
N LEU A 115 6.15 10.56 -9.31
CA LEU A 115 7.22 11.45 -9.76
C LEU A 115 7.15 12.82 -9.08
N GLY A 116 5.98 13.43 -9.02
CA GLY A 116 5.77 14.71 -8.33
C GLY A 116 6.16 14.64 -6.85
N ILE A 117 5.80 13.57 -6.16
CA ILE A 117 6.21 13.35 -4.76
C ILE A 117 7.74 13.27 -4.64
N PHE A 118 8.41 12.53 -5.53
CA PHE A 118 9.88 12.43 -5.51
C PHE A 118 10.54 13.77 -5.82
N GLU A 119 10.08 14.49 -6.84
CA GLU A 119 10.62 15.82 -7.21
C GLU A 119 10.49 16.82 -6.06
N ASP A 120 9.35 16.81 -5.33
CA ASP A 120 9.11 17.73 -4.22
C ASP A 120 9.89 17.37 -2.94
N LEU A 121 10.03 16.09 -2.63
CA LEU A 121 10.57 15.66 -1.34
C LEU A 121 12.09 15.43 -1.37
N LEU A 122 12.69 15.02 -2.49
CA LEU A 122 14.13 14.75 -2.59
C LEU A 122 14.99 16.02 -2.42
N GLY A 123 14.41 17.22 -2.53
CA GLY A 123 15.07 18.47 -2.14
C GLY A 123 15.25 18.64 -0.63
N ARG A 124 14.52 17.89 0.20
CA ARG A 124 14.50 17.98 1.67
C ARG A 124 14.95 16.71 2.37
N TYR A 125 14.80 15.58 1.72
CA TYR A 125 15.13 14.25 2.22
C TYR A 125 16.13 13.57 1.30
N PRO A 126 17.29 13.12 1.80
CA PRO A 126 18.24 12.31 1.02
C PRO A 126 17.61 11.03 0.45
N TYR A 127 16.66 10.43 1.17
CA TYR A 127 15.92 9.26 0.74
C TYR A 127 14.42 9.51 0.83
N VAL A 128 13.69 9.15 -0.20
CA VAL A 128 12.22 9.15 -0.23
C VAL A 128 11.75 7.74 -0.62
N LEU A 129 10.87 7.19 0.20
CA LEU A 129 10.20 5.92 -0.04
C LEU A 129 8.71 6.21 -0.26
N ILE A 130 8.12 5.62 -1.28
CA ILE A 130 6.68 5.68 -1.54
C ILE A 130 6.14 4.26 -1.47
N SER A 131 5.09 4.05 -0.70
CA SER A 131 4.43 2.76 -0.57
C SER A 131 2.92 2.91 -0.66
N GLY A 132 2.25 1.91 -1.24
CA GLY A 132 0.81 1.73 -1.08
C GLY A 132 0.44 1.51 0.38
N SER A 133 -0.82 1.62 0.69
CA SER A 133 -1.36 1.40 2.04
C SER A 133 -2.21 0.13 2.17
N ASP A 134 -2.21 -0.67 1.12
CA ASP A 134 -3.07 -1.86 0.97
C ASP A 134 -2.44 -3.12 1.54
N MET A 135 -1.21 -3.01 2.03
CA MET A 135 -0.42 -4.09 2.60
C MET A 135 -0.33 -3.94 4.12
N PRO A 136 -1.14 -4.66 4.88
CA PRO A 136 -1.14 -4.52 6.33
C PRO A 136 0.17 -4.96 6.99
N ARG A 137 1.06 -5.67 6.26
CA ARG A 137 2.29 -6.26 6.79
C ARG A 137 3.60 -5.66 6.28
N LEU A 138 3.58 -4.46 5.73
CA LEU A 138 4.81 -3.73 5.51
C LEU A 138 5.39 -3.31 6.88
N ASP A 139 6.46 -3.89 7.31
CA ASP A 139 7.10 -3.63 8.61
C ASP A 139 8.35 -2.75 8.49
N GLU A 140 8.96 -2.44 9.64
CA GLU A 140 10.19 -1.65 9.72
C GLU A 140 11.36 -2.32 9.02
N THR A 141 11.42 -3.66 9.03
CA THR A 141 12.53 -4.42 8.41
C THR A 141 12.63 -4.12 6.92
N VAL A 142 11.48 -4.09 6.23
CA VAL A 142 11.43 -3.76 4.80
C VAL A 142 11.89 -2.31 4.55
N ILE A 143 11.48 -1.36 5.40
CA ILE A 143 11.88 0.04 5.30
C ILE A 143 13.39 0.18 5.50
N ASP A 144 13.96 -0.50 6.51
CA ASP A 144 15.40 -0.45 6.78
C ASP A 144 16.22 -1.09 5.65
N GLN A 145 15.77 -2.20 5.08
CA GLN A 145 16.42 -2.79 3.91
C GLN A 145 16.37 -1.86 2.70
N ALA A 146 15.23 -1.21 2.46
CA ALA A 146 15.12 -0.23 1.39
C ALA A 146 16.08 0.97 1.59
N ARG A 147 16.21 1.47 2.83
CA ARG A 147 17.17 2.53 3.17
C ARG A 147 18.62 2.08 3.01
N ALA A 148 18.93 0.84 3.41
CA ALA A 148 20.26 0.26 3.22
C ALA A 148 20.63 0.16 1.72
N SER A 149 19.71 -0.30 0.89
CA SER A 149 19.86 -0.36 -0.56
C SER A 149 20.16 1.00 -1.17
N LEU A 150 19.45 2.05 -0.77
CA LEU A 150 19.64 3.42 -1.27
C LEU A 150 21.00 4.02 -0.90
N SER A 151 21.78 3.41 -0.01
CA SER A 151 23.15 3.84 0.26
C SER A 151 24.08 3.63 -0.95
N SER A 152 23.80 2.65 -1.78
CA SER A 152 24.60 2.24 -2.95
C SER A 152 23.85 2.32 -4.28
N HIS A 153 22.52 2.28 -4.27
CA HIS A 153 21.69 2.32 -5.46
C HIS A 153 20.88 3.62 -5.54
N ASP A 154 20.55 4.07 -6.74
CA ASP A 154 19.71 5.24 -6.95
C ASP A 154 18.22 4.93 -6.70
N ILE A 155 17.81 3.67 -6.91
CA ILE A 155 16.44 3.19 -6.79
C ILE A 155 16.39 1.85 -6.06
N VAL A 156 15.39 1.66 -5.24
CA VAL A 156 15.02 0.37 -4.65
C VAL A 156 13.55 0.06 -4.95
N LEU A 157 13.26 -1.19 -5.23
CA LEU A 157 11.91 -1.71 -5.49
C LEU A 157 11.63 -2.89 -4.56
N VAL A 158 10.44 -2.92 -3.95
CA VAL A 158 9.93 -4.08 -3.21
C VAL A 158 8.77 -4.68 -4.00
N PRO A 159 8.90 -5.91 -4.50
CA PRO A 159 7.88 -6.54 -5.32
C PRO A 159 6.55 -6.74 -4.59
N ALA A 160 5.45 -6.65 -5.33
CA ALA A 160 4.14 -7.18 -4.98
C ALA A 160 4.00 -8.64 -5.47
N GLN A 161 2.99 -9.34 -4.96
CA GLN A 161 2.71 -10.71 -5.42
C GLN A 161 2.05 -10.74 -6.81
N ASP A 162 1.39 -9.67 -7.21
CA ASP A 162 0.65 -9.53 -8.47
C ASP A 162 1.53 -9.09 -9.67
N GLY A 163 2.84 -8.91 -9.47
CA GLY A 163 3.78 -8.47 -10.52
C GLY A 163 4.02 -6.96 -10.58
N ALA A 164 3.38 -6.19 -9.71
CA ALA A 164 3.69 -4.79 -9.46
C ALA A 164 4.81 -4.64 -8.41
N TYR A 165 4.97 -3.45 -7.87
CA TYR A 165 5.80 -3.20 -6.69
C TYR A 165 5.02 -2.40 -5.66
N ASN A 166 5.18 -2.78 -4.41
CA ASN A 166 4.47 -2.22 -3.27
C ASN A 166 5.21 -1.05 -2.62
N LEU A 167 6.52 -0.99 -2.83
CA LEU A 167 7.35 0.10 -2.38
C LEU A 167 8.37 0.44 -3.46
N ILE A 168 8.56 1.72 -3.67
CA ILE A 168 9.65 2.27 -4.47
C ILE A 168 10.37 3.34 -3.66
N GLY A 169 11.71 3.31 -3.66
CA GLY A 169 12.54 4.33 -3.04
C GLY A 169 13.49 4.96 -4.03
N MET A 170 13.79 6.25 -3.83
CA MET A 170 14.78 6.98 -4.61
C MET A 170 15.66 7.86 -3.71
N ARG A 171 16.92 8.07 -4.14
CA ARG A 171 17.82 9.09 -3.59
C ARG A 171 18.06 10.27 -4.53
N LYS A 172 17.62 10.16 -5.78
CA LYS A 172 17.62 11.19 -6.82
C LYS A 172 16.35 11.05 -7.64
N PRO A 173 15.76 12.14 -8.14
CA PRO A 173 14.57 12.04 -8.97
C PRO A 173 14.93 11.43 -10.33
N HIS A 174 14.23 10.36 -10.68
CA HIS A 174 14.35 9.70 -11.98
C HIS A 174 12.96 9.59 -12.62
N ARG A 175 12.85 9.97 -13.90
CA ARG A 175 11.62 9.84 -14.69
C ARG A 175 11.53 8.43 -15.25
N ILE A 176 11.04 7.49 -14.46
CA ILE A 176 11.01 6.05 -14.79
C ILE A 176 9.60 5.46 -14.84
N PHE A 177 8.58 6.29 -14.81
CA PHE A 177 7.20 5.87 -14.76
C PHE A 177 6.51 5.83 -16.13
N ASP A 178 7.28 5.89 -17.22
CA ASP A 178 6.80 5.74 -18.61
C ASP A 178 6.60 4.26 -18.93
N ILE A 179 5.80 3.58 -18.13
CA ILE A 179 5.40 2.18 -18.35
C ILE A 179 4.12 2.14 -19.20
N SER A 180 3.96 1.05 -19.92
CA SER A 180 2.90 0.95 -20.93
C SER A 180 1.51 0.99 -20.31
N ARG A 181 1.34 0.41 -19.12
CA ARG A 181 0.05 0.25 -18.47
C ARG A 181 0.19 0.06 -16.96
N TRP A 182 -0.60 0.79 -16.20
CA TRP A 182 -0.74 0.62 -14.76
C TRP A 182 -1.81 -0.43 -14.44
N SER A 183 -1.62 -1.18 -13.34
CA SER A 183 -2.50 -2.27 -12.89
C SER A 183 -2.61 -3.41 -13.90
N SER A 184 -1.48 -3.77 -14.52
CA SER A 184 -1.37 -4.84 -15.52
C SER A 184 -0.69 -6.10 -14.99
N GLY A 185 0.03 -5.98 -13.85
CA GLY A 185 0.89 -7.04 -13.32
C GLY A 185 2.27 -7.12 -13.98
N SER A 186 2.63 -6.16 -14.85
CA SER A 186 3.94 -6.06 -15.51
C SER A 186 4.77 -4.87 -15.05
N GLU A 187 4.29 -4.09 -14.09
CA GLU A 187 4.91 -2.84 -13.66
C GLU A 187 6.35 -3.01 -13.19
N LEU A 188 6.62 -4.06 -12.41
CA LEU A 188 7.97 -4.35 -11.93
C LEU A 188 8.91 -4.67 -13.10
N GLU A 189 8.51 -5.56 -13.99
CA GLU A 189 9.32 -6.00 -15.14
C GLU A 189 9.61 -4.83 -16.06
N GLU A 190 8.60 -4.04 -16.44
CA GLU A 190 8.76 -2.88 -17.31
C GLU A 190 9.65 -1.81 -16.67
N THR A 191 9.46 -1.54 -15.36
CA THR A 191 10.31 -0.58 -14.64
C THR A 191 11.75 -1.05 -14.59
N VAL A 192 12.02 -2.32 -14.27
CA VAL A 192 13.38 -2.88 -14.23
C VAL A 192 14.03 -2.85 -15.62
N ALA A 193 13.29 -3.15 -16.68
CA ALA A 193 13.79 -3.05 -18.05
C ALA A 193 14.20 -1.60 -18.38
N LEU A 194 13.37 -0.62 -18.02
CA LEU A 194 13.66 0.79 -18.22
C LEU A 194 14.88 1.27 -17.41
N LEU A 195 15.03 0.81 -16.16
CA LEU A 195 16.19 1.11 -15.33
C LEU A 195 17.49 0.58 -15.92
N ARG A 196 17.47 -0.65 -16.44
CA ARG A 196 18.62 -1.27 -17.13
C ARG A 196 19.01 -0.51 -18.41
N ASP A 197 18.01 -0.18 -19.24
CA ASP A 197 18.23 0.58 -20.47
C ASP A 197 18.88 1.95 -20.19
N ARG A 198 18.40 2.64 -19.18
CA ARG A 198 18.91 3.96 -18.76
C ARG A 198 20.16 3.89 -17.88
N ARG A 199 20.66 2.70 -17.56
CA ARG A 199 21.82 2.44 -16.68
C ARG A 199 21.70 3.09 -15.31
N ILE A 200 20.48 3.08 -14.76
CA ILE A 200 20.21 3.56 -13.40
C ILE A 200 20.47 2.43 -12.41
N THR A 201 21.28 2.71 -11.40
CA THR A 201 21.59 1.72 -10.36
C THR A 201 20.36 1.44 -9.51
N HIS A 202 20.02 0.16 -9.38
CA HIS A 202 18.81 -0.25 -8.65
C HIS A 202 18.99 -1.61 -7.99
N GLU A 203 18.17 -1.84 -6.96
CA GLU A 203 18.02 -3.14 -6.31
C GLU A 203 16.55 -3.51 -6.22
N VAL A 204 16.25 -4.79 -6.43
CA VAL A 204 14.94 -5.38 -6.21
C VAL A 204 15.04 -6.28 -4.99
N LEU A 205 14.29 -5.97 -3.94
CA LEU A 205 14.26 -6.72 -2.68
C LEU A 205 13.30 -7.91 -2.81
N ASP A 206 13.67 -8.93 -3.59
CA ASP A 206 12.82 -10.08 -3.93
C ASP A 206 12.40 -10.93 -2.73
N ASP A 207 13.16 -10.90 -1.64
CA ASP A 207 12.85 -11.63 -0.39
C ASP A 207 11.60 -11.06 0.33
N TYR A 208 11.14 -9.86 -0.04
CA TYR A 208 10.06 -9.12 0.61
C TYR A 208 8.83 -8.96 -0.29
N ARG A 209 8.35 -10.06 -0.89
CA ARG A 209 7.11 -10.00 -1.69
C ARG A 209 5.90 -9.81 -0.77
N LEU A 210 5.39 -8.58 -0.73
CA LEU A 210 4.27 -8.21 0.11
C LEU A 210 2.94 -8.54 -0.57
N LEU A 211 1.97 -8.95 0.25
CA LEU A 211 0.61 -9.20 -0.18
C LEU A 211 -0.22 -7.91 -0.03
N ASP A 212 -0.72 -7.40 -1.13
CA ASP A 212 -1.80 -6.39 -1.15
C ASP A 212 -3.16 -7.06 -1.20
N ILE A 213 -4.15 -6.46 -0.56
CA ILE A 213 -5.46 -7.09 -0.36
C ILE A 213 -6.46 -6.48 -1.34
N ASP A 214 -6.56 -7.03 -2.54
CA ASP A 214 -7.43 -6.53 -3.60
C ASP A 214 -8.57 -7.49 -3.98
N THR A 215 -8.43 -8.77 -3.65
CA THR A 215 -9.40 -9.83 -3.98
C THR A 215 -9.86 -10.59 -2.74
N ILE A 216 -10.85 -11.47 -2.90
CA ILE A 216 -11.27 -12.38 -1.82
C ILE A 216 -10.16 -13.37 -1.49
N GLU A 217 -9.42 -13.82 -2.49
CA GLU A 217 -8.29 -14.76 -2.34
C GLU A 217 -7.20 -14.13 -1.47
N ASP A 218 -6.86 -12.86 -1.69
CA ASP A 218 -5.90 -12.13 -0.87
C ASP A 218 -6.40 -12.00 0.57
N LEU A 219 -7.70 -11.70 0.75
CA LEU A 219 -8.32 -11.63 2.06
C LEU A 219 -8.25 -12.97 2.80
N VAL A 220 -8.56 -14.08 2.14
CA VAL A 220 -8.44 -15.44 2.69
C VAL A 220 -6.99 -15.74 3.06
N GLN A 221 -6.05 -15.40 2.19
CA GLN A 221 -4.62 -15.57 2.46
C GLN A 221 -4.18 -14.75 3.70
N LEU A 222 -4.65 -13.52 3.83
CA LEU A 222 -4.39 -12.67 5.00
C LEU A 222 -4.99 -13.28 6.28
N MET A 223 -6.23 -13.76 6.24
CA MET A 223 -6.92 -14.38 7.38
C MET A 223 -6.20 -15.64 7.87
N ARG A 224 -5.68 -16.46 6.96
CA ARG A 224 -4.92 -17.68 7.25
C ARG A 224 -3.48 -17.43 7.71
N SER A 225 -2.97 -16.24 7.48
CA SER A 225 -1.60 -15.87 7.83
C SER A 225 -1.46 -15.61 9.34
N PRO A 226 -0.27 -15.84 9.95
CA PRO A 226 -0.05 -15.58 11.38
C PRO A 226 -0.39 -14.13 11.73
N LYS A 227 -1.09 -13.94 12.86
CA LYS A 227 -1.38 -12.61 13.40
C LYS A 227 -0.09 -11.98 13.90
N THR A 228 0.09 -10.68 13.63
CA THR A 228 1.24 -9.92 14.13
C THR A 228 0.79 -8.90 15.19
N VAL A 229 1.67 -8.57 16.11
CA VAL A 229 1.39 -7.55 17.14
C VAL A 229 1.32 -6.14 16.55
N GLU A 230 1.87 -5.94 15.36
CA GLU A 230 1.92 -4.65 14.66
C GLU A 230 0.63 -4.31 13.91
N THR A 231 -0.33 -5.25 13.83
CA THR A 231 -1.59 -5.06 13.12
C THR A 231 -2.82 -5.33 14.01
N PRO A 232 -2.95 -4.68 15.18
CA PRO A 232 -4.03 -4.99 16.12
C PRO A 232 -5.43 -4.66 15.60
N GLN A 233 -5.60 -3.54 14.88
CA GLN A 233 -6.89 -3.16 14.31
C GLN A 233 -7.30 -4.08 13.16
N THR A 234 -6.36 -4.44 12.31
CA THR A 234 -6.55 -5.43 11.24
C THR A 234 -6.94 -6.78 11.83
N ASN A 235 -6.19 -7.26 12.81
CA ASN A 235 -6.47 -8.55 13.47
C ASN A 235 -7.87 -8.57 14.12
N ALA A 236 -8.26 -7.48 14.81
CA ALA A 236 -9.57 -7.37 15.43
C ALA A 236 -10.69 -7.34 14.37
N PHE A 237 -10.48 -6.60 13.27
CA PHE A 237 -11.44 -6.54 12.16
C PHE A 237 -11.62 -7.91 11.51
N LEU A 238 -10.51 -8.60 11.20
CA LEU A 238 -10.54 -9.93 10.58
C LEU A 238 -11.21 -10.97 11.48
N ALA A 239 -10.98 -10.93 12.80
CA ALA A 239 -11.65 -11.81 13.75
C ALA A 239 -13.16 -11.60 13.73
N ALA A 240 -13.63 -10.33 13.78
CA ALA A 240 -15.05 -10.01 13.70
C ALA A 240 -15.68 -10.39 12.34
N LEU A 241 -14.89 -10.32 11.26
CA LEU A 241 -15.31 -10.74 9.93
C LEU A 241 -15.50 -12.26 9.86
N ASP A 242 -14.55 -13.01 10.41
CA ASP A 242 -14.56 -14.47 10.46
C ASP A 242 -15.73 -15.02 11.31
N GLU A 243 -16.05 -14.36 12.44
CA GLU A 243 -17.22 -14.70 13.24
C GLU A 243 -18.55 -14.50 12.48
N ARG A 244 -18.58 -13.58 11.54
CA ARG A 244 -19.79 -13.15 10.82
C ARG A 244 -19.98 -13.87 9.49
N LEU A 245 -18.91 -14.07 8.75
CA LEU A 245 -18.94 -14.54 7.36
C LEU A 245 -18.31 -15.91 7.21
N ASP A 246 -18.77 -16.65 6.24
CA ASP A 246 -18.22 -17.92 5.82
C ASP A 246 -17.28 -17.70 4.62
N ILE A 247 -16.08 -17.16 4.89
CA ILE A 247 -15.11 -16.81 3.84
C ILE A 247 -13.93 -17.79 3.80
N ALA A 248 -13.53 -18.33 4.96
CA ALA A 248 -12.28 -19.08 5.09
C ALA A 248 -12.45 -20.61 5.05
N ASP A 249 -13.67 -21.09 5.03
CA ASP A 249 -14.03 -22.51 4.88
C ASP A 249 -14.23 -22.85 3.39
#